data_324d6879e6a2d4efef254ecbe9820cf5
#
_entry.id   324d6879e6a2d4efef254ecbe9820cf5
#
_cell.length_a   1.000
_cell.length_b   1.000
_cell.length_c   1.000
_cell.angle_alpha   90.00
_cell.angle_beta   90.00
_cell.angle_gamma   90.00
#
_symmetry.space_group_name_H-M   'P 1'
#
loop_
_entity.id
_entity.type
_entity.pdbx_description
1 polymer ?
#
loop_
_entity_poly.entity_id
_entity_poly.type
_entity_poly.pdbx_seq_one_letter_code
_entity_poly.pdbx_strand_id
1 'polypeptide(L)'
;MIASIKLKLRDMLPDVLNETGLENEQSLNATIGSKNDEFFDLKHDVINSQEEFVSRWLEGLKSSALEDGVASHLWIWKHLKNSKRFREYTVLFLKRSYLKHFDELSKNRPEVEEAELWIGQENANYGLFVSPRFRNGGWENDKSEIRAFNKAYWTIGHVMTTGLVIPGKDKIFKFSDTEQYLLFFQDTLVRNSGSKYEYEIAGHYCDYVRQQADPSVVPLLIPEFRYAGLEKKHVYRLDFLVINPYTLDKVGFELSPWSTHGYLSKIGGLTQKKINEMAADNFAREMKKHRAYFKEHSVMCLIYTDDDLKDTKKLFDEEIAPLLSPERTQVQLSFQIMEEFFEG
;
A
#
# COMPACT_ATOMS: atom_id res chain seq x y z
N MET A 1 29.33 14.28 3.65
CA MET A 1 28.63 15.58 3.47
C MET A 1 27.50 15.76 4.49
N ILE A 2 26.47 14.91 4.58
CA ILE A 2 25.34 15.07 5.55
C ILE A 2 25.83 15.17 7.00
N ALA A 3 26.80 14.35 7.43
CA ALA A 3 27.33 14.38 8.79
C ALA A 3 27.99 15.72 9.14
N SER A 4 28.73 16.32 8.22
CA SER A 4 29.33 17.64 8.41
C SER A 4 28.28 18.75 8.55
N ILE A 5 27.20 18.69 7.73
CA ILE A 5 26.10 19.65 7.83
C ILE A 5 25.38 19.51 9.18
N LYS A 6 25.13 18.28 9.65
CA LYS A 6 24.50 18.03 10.95
C LYS A 6 25.32 18.61 12.12
N LEU A 7 26.64 18.51 12.07
CA LEU A 7 27.52 19.12 13.09
C LEU A 7 27.35 20.64 13.11
N LYS A 8 27.46 21.29 11.95
CA LYS A 8 27.29 22.75 11.84
C LYS A 8 25.91 23.22 12.33
N LEU A 9 24.84 22.52 11.96
CA LEU A 9 23.50 22.84 12.43
C LEU A 9 23.40 22.75 13.96
N ARG A 10 23.98 21.72 14.57
CA ARG A 10 23.99 21.55 16.02
C ARG A 10 24.76 22.67 16.72
N ASP A 11 25.92 23.07 16.17
CA ASP A 11 26.74 24.12 16.76
C ASP A 11 26.06 25.51 16.67
N MET A 12 25.26 25.76 15.62
CA MET A 12 24.52 27.01 15.43
C MET A 12 23.19 27.07 16.20
N LEU A 13 22.65 25.92 16.58
CA LEU A 13 21.29 25.81 17.12
C LEU A 13 21.00 26.70 18.34
N PRO A 14 21.85 26.77 19.38
CA PRO A 14 21.58 27.59 20.58
C PRO A 14 21.40 29.07 20.24
N ASP A 15 22.25 29.58 19.37
CA ASP A 15 22.22 31.00 18.97
C ASP A 15 20.97 31.31 18.15
N VAL A 16 20.60 30.41 17.21
CA VAL A 16 19.40 30.57 16.39
C VAL A 16 18.12 30.50 17.20
N LEU A 17 18.03 29.59 18.18
CA LEU A 17 16.89 29.51 19.09
C LEU A 17 16.74 30.81 19.90
N ASN A 18 17.86 31.34 20.41
CA ASN A 18 17.84 32.60 21.15
C ASN A 18 17.39 33.80 20.27
N GLU A 19 17.84 33.88 19.01
CA GLU A 19 17.45 34.92 18.08
C GLU A 19 15.98 34.82 17.61
N THR A 20 15.46 33.60 17.49
CA THR A 20 14.09 33.35 17.00
C THR A 20 13.03 33.29 18.10
N GLY A 21 13.44 33.09 19.35
CA GLY A 21 12.54 32.88 20.47
C GLY A 21 11.81 31.53 20.45
N LEU A 22 12.26 30.59 19.60
CA LEU A 22 11.68 29.24 19.54
C LEU A 22 12.25 28.34 20.65
N GLU A 23 11.41 27.47 21.16
CA GLU A 23 11.75 26.67 22.37
C GLU A 23 12.83 25.60 22.12
N ASN A 24 12.83 24.98 20.94
CA ASN A 24 13.68 23.84 20.66
C ASN A 24 13.92 23.60 19.16
N GLU A 25 14.85 22.67 18.86
CA GLU A 25 15.18 22.27 17.50
C GLU A 25 13.97 21.76 16.72
N GLN A 26 13.07 21.03 17.38
CA GLN A 26 11.90 20.44 16.72
C GLN A 26 10.96 21.54 16.20
N SER A 27 10.67 22.56 17.03
CA SER A 27 9.87 23.71 16.63
C SER A 27 10.50 24.47 15.47
N LEU A 28 11.83 24.70 15.53
CA LEU A 28 12.57 25.38 14.46
C LEU A 28 12.53 24.58 13.16
N ASN A 29 12.81 23.28 13.23
CA ASN A 29 12.81 22.39 12.07
C ASN A 29 11.41 22.23 11.46
N ALA A 30 10.36 22.17 12.27
CA ALA A 30 8.97 22.18 11.81
C ALA A 30 8.61 23.48 11.12
N THR A 31 9.03 24.62 11.67
CA THR A 31 8.78 25.93 11.09
C THR A 31 9.40 26.09 9.70
N ILE A 32 10.62 25.59 9.49
CA ILE A 32 11.30 25.65 8.18
C ILE A 32 10.82 24.51 7.27
N GLY A 33 10.78 23.27 7.77
CA GLY A 33 10.60 22.06 6.97
C GLY A 33 9.19 21.78 6.49
N SER A 34 8.16 22.28 7.19
CA SER A 34 6.76 22.06 6.81
C SER A 34 6.33 22.84 5.53
N LYS A 35 7.22 23.61 4.94
CA LYS A 35 6.94 24.44 3.77
C LYS A 35 7.33 23.81 2.43
N ASN A 36 7.96 22.66 2.46
CA ASN A 36 8.42 22.00 1.22
C ASN A 36 7.24 21.65 0.31
N ASP A 37 6.15 21.10 0.88
CA ASP A 37 4.96 20.70 0.10
C ASP A 37 4.15 21.91 -0.43
N GLU A 38 4.41 23.11 0.09
CA GLU A 38 3.76 24.34 -0.35
C GLU A 38 4.51 25.04 -1.50
N PHE A 39 5.82 24.81 -1.61
CA PHE A 39 6.69 25.51 -2.55
C PHE A 39 7.18 24.66 -3.72
N PHE A 40 6.91 23.38 -3.72
CA PHE A 40 7.29 22.46 -4.78
C PHE A 40 6.11 21.61 -5.21
N ASP A 41 5.96 21.42 -6.49
CA ASP A 41 5.14 20.33 -7.00
C ASP A 41 5.96 19.03 -6.98
N LEU A 42 5.91 18.34 -5.84
CA LEU A 42 6.66 17.09 -5.63
C LEU A 42 6.24 15.96 -6.59
N LYS A 43 5.17 16.16 -7.37
CA LYS A 43 4.75 15.20 -8.38
C LYS A 43 5.45 15.39 -9.71
N HIS A 44 5.66 16.65 -10.11
CA HIS A 44 6.15 17.00 -11.45
C HIS A 44 7.54 17.65 -11.42
N ASP A 45 7.94 18.29 -10.31
CA ASP A 45 9.22 18.96 -10.22
C ASP A 45 10.38 17.99 -10.03
N VAL A 46 11.36 18.06 -10.92
CA VAL A 46 12.66 17.39 -10.79
C VAL A 46 13.69 18.41 -10.35
N ILE A 47 14.32 18.18 -9.20
CA ILE A 47 15.30 19.08 -8.61
C ILE A 47 16.65 18.37 -8.57
N ASN A 48 17.62 18.88 -9.30
CA ASN A 48 18.89 18.19 -9.54
C ASN A 48 20.05 18.67 -8.67
N SER A 49 19.90 19.80 -7.97
CA SER A 49 20.96 20.35 -7.13
C SER A 49 20.45 20.96 -5.82
N GLN A 50 21.36 21.01 -4.81
CA GLN A 50 21.07 21.64 -3.53
C GLN A 50 20.76 23.15 -3.70
N GLU A 51 21.48 23.77 -4.61
CA GLU A 51 21.36 25.20 -4.92
C GLU A 51 19.98 25.49 -5.54
N GLU A 52 19.55 24.66 -6.48
CA GLU A 52 18.22 24.76 -7.08
C GLU A 52 17.12 24.57 -6.03
N PHE A 53 17.23 23.57 -5.14
CA PHE A 53 16.28 23.33 -4.06
C PHE A 53 16.15 24.55 -3.13
N VAL A 54 17.29 25.12 -2.72
CA VAL A 54 17.32 26.32 -1.85
C VAL A 54 16.73 27.52 -2.57
N SER A 55 17.05 27.76 -3.86
CA SER A 55 16.56 28.89 -4.63
C SER A 55 15.03 28.85 -4.77
N ARG A 56 14.49 27.70 -5.23
CA ARG A 56 13.05 27.53 -5.40
C ARG A 56 12.30 27.68 -4.08
N TRP A 57 12.85 27.14 -2.98
CA TRP A 57 12.26 27.29 -1.66
C TRP A 57 12.19 28.76 -1.22
N LEU A 58 13.28 29.51 -1.44
CA LEU A 58 13.31 30.95 -1.12
C LEU A 58 12.37 31.78 -1.98
N GLU A 59 12.22 31.43 -3.24
CA GLU A 59 11.27 32.08 -4.17
C GLU A 59 9.83 31.83 -3.74
N GLY A 60 9.46 30.57 -3.46
CA GLY A 60 8.13 30.22 -2.96
C GLY A 60 7.81 30.88 -1.62
N LEU A 61 8.76 30.87 -0.68
CA LEU A 61 8.60 31.58 0.59
C LEU A 61 8.40 33.08 0.38
N LYS A 62 9.17 33.71 -0.51
CA LYS A 62 9.07 35.13 -0.81
C LYS A 62 7.69 35.49 -1.36
N SER A 63 7.21 34.74 -2.35
CA SER A 63 5.90 34.98 -2.95
C SER A 63 4.80 34.82 -1.91
N SER A 64 4.78 33.75 -1.19
CA SER A 64 3.76 33.46 -0.16
C SER A 64 3.81 34.47 1.02
N ALA A 65 4.99 34.96 1.40
CA ALA A 65 5.13 35.96 2.46
C ALA A 65 4.71 37.36 2.05
N LEU A 66 5.03 37.78 0.81
CA LEU A 66 4.88 39.19 0.38
C LEU A 66 3.64 39.42 -0.51
N GLU A 67 3.23 38.41 -1.28
CA GLU A 67 2.09 38.50 -2.19
C GLU A 67 0.83 37.94 -1.54
N ASP A 68 0.90 36.77 -0.92
CA ASP A 68 -0.24 36.12 -0.28
C ASP A 68 -0.44 36.55 1.18
N GLY A 69 0.58 37.16 1.81
CA GLY A 69 0.50 37.68 3.18
C GLY A 69 0.40 36.61 4.27
N VAL A 70 0.86 35.39 4.03
CA VAL A 70 0.81 34.31 5.02
C VAL A 70 1.68 34.64 6.22
N ALA A 71 1.07 34.78 7.40
CA ALA A 71 1.73 35.27 8.60
C ALA A 71 2.96 34.45 9.03
N SER A 72 2.89 33.12 8.96
CA SER A 72 4.01 32.23 9.30
C SER A 72 5.18 32.38 8.31
N HIS A 73 4.89 32.59 7.02
CA HIS A 73 5.91 32.80 5.99
C HIS A 73 6.53 34.21 6.10
N LEU A 74 5.72 35.17 6.42
CA LEU A 74 6.20 36.56 6.68
C LEU A 74 7.15 36.59 7.90
N TRP A 75 6.86 35.80 8.94
CA TRP A 75 7.74 35.65 10.11
C TRP A 75 9.10 35.06 9.69
N ILE A 76 9.13 33.97 8.94
CA ILE A 76 10.37 33.34 8.44
C ILE A 76 11.12 34.36 7.56
N TRP A 77 10.42 35.00 6.63
CA TRP A 77 11.01 35.99 5.72
C TRP A 77 11.68 37.15 6.45
N LYS A 78 11.06 37.68 7.50
CA LYS A 78 11.63 38.73 8.35
C LYS A 78 12.91 38.26 9.06
N HIS A 79 12.91 37.06 9.59
CA HIS A 79 14.11 36.47 10.25
C HIS A 79 15.24 36.22 9.24
N LEU A 80 14.93 35.73 8.05
CA LEU A 80 15.92 35.60 6.97
C LEU A 80 16.53 36.95 6.56
N LYS A 81 15.76 38.04 6.58
CA LYS A 81 16.30 39.38 6.28
C LYS A 81 17.18 39.91 7.40
N ASN A 82 16.82 39.71 8.63
CA ASN A 82 17.39 40.40 9.78
C ASN A 82 18.51 39.62 10.47
N SER A 83 18.53 38.27 10.36
CA SER A 83 19.53 37.43 11.01
C SER A 83 20.40 36.70 9.99
N LYS A 84 21.70 36.97 10.03
CA LYS A 84 22.68 36.22 9.22
C LYS A 84 22.75 34.76 9.67
N ARG A 85 22.71 34.49 10.98
CA ARG A 85 22.77 33.12 11.53
C ARG A 85 21.56 32.29 11.15
N PHE A 86 20.37 32.87 11.25
CA PHE A 86 19.16 32.20 10.82
C PHE A 86 19.18 31.87 9.32
N ARG A 87 19.70 32.75 8.46
CA ARG A 87 19.91 32.46 7.03
C ARG A 87 20.83 31.26 6.82
N GLU A 88 22.00 31.30 7.45
CA GLU A 88 22.99 30.22 7.33
C GLU A 88 22.43 28.87 7.81
N TYR A 89 21.74 28.88 8.95
CA TYR A 89 21.04 27.70 9.47
C TYR A 89 20.01 27.16 8.48
N THR A 90 19.14 28.04 7.98
CA THR A 90 18.07 27.66 7.03
C THR A 90 18.64 27.07 5.75
N VAL A 91 19.68 27.68 5.18
CA VAL A 91 20.34 27.14 3.98
C VAL A 91 20.96 25.77 4.25
N LEU A 92 21.64 25.59 5.39
CA LEU A 92 22.21 24.29 5.75
C LEU A 92 21.13 23.25 6.01
N PHE A 93 20.05 23.63 6.66
CA PHE A 93 18.89 22.77 6.88
C PHE A 93 18.28 22.27 5.56
N LEU A 94 18.03 23.18 4.63
CA LEU A 94 17.48 22.86 3.30
C LEU A 94 18.45 21.96 2.50
N LYS A 95 19.76 22.27 2.50
CA LYS A 95 20.78 21.42 1.87
C LYS A 95 20.81 20.00 2.46
N ARG A 96 20.69 19.87 3.78
CA ARG A 96 20.57 18.56 4.44
C ARG A 96 19.32 17.83 4.01
N SER A 97 18.18 18.54 3.95
CA SER A 97 16.91 17.99 3.53
C SER A 97 16.98 17.46 2.10
N TYR A 98 17.48 18.26 1.17
CA TYR A 98 17.71 17.83 -0.21
C TYR A 98 18.58 16.57 -0.29
N LEU A 99 19.73 16.53 0.38
CA LEU A 99 20.64 15.37 0.35
C LEU A 99 20.00 14.11 0.95
N LYS A 100 19.12 14.27 1.94
CA LYS A 100 18.38 13.14 2.52
C LYS A 100 17.36 12.54 1.56
N HIS A 101 16.78 13.37 0.71
CA HIS A 101 15.71 13.00 -0.23
C HIS A 101 16.14 13.11 -1.69
N PHE A 102 17.47 13.11 -1.96
CA PHE A 102 18.03 13.35 -3.29
C PHE A 102 17.43 12.45 -4.37
N ASP A 103 17.40 11.14 -4.10
CA ASP A 103 16.94 10.17 -5.10
C ASP A 103 15.45 10.37 -5.46
N GLU A 104 14.63 10.76 -4.48
CA GLU A 104 13.21 11.04 -4.69
C GLU A 104 12.99 12.37 -5.43
N LEU A 105 13.73 13.42 -5.04
CA LEU A 105 13.61 14.76 -5.61
C LEU A 105 14.21 14.88 -7.02
N SER A 106 15.18 14.04 -7.36
CA SER A 106 15.87 14.06 -8.65
C SER A 106 15.20 13.22 -9.75
N LYS A 107 14.08 12.57 -9.46
CA LYS A 107 13.39 11.67 -10.40
C LYS A 107 11.92 12.02 -10.52
N ASN A 108 11.43 12.00 -11.75
CA ASN A 108 10.01 12.16 -12.01
C ASN A 108 9.19 11.07 -11.31
N ARG A 109 8.14 11.51 -10.64
CA ARG A 109 7.12 10.63 -10.09
C ARG A 109 6.12 10.28 -11.19
N PRO A 110 5.83 8.99 -11.42
CA PRO A 110 4.77 8.59 -12.34
C PRO A 110 3.42 9.18 -11.90
N GLU A 111 2.58 9.51 -12.85
CA GLU A 111 1.19 9.87 -12.56
C GLU A 111 0.46 8.70 -11.89
N VAL A 112 -0.60 9.01 -11.14
CA VAL A 112 -1.39 7.96 -10.46
C VAL A 112 -1.99 7.00 -11.48
N GLU A 113 -2.39 7.49 -12.64
CA GLU A 113 -2.93 6.73 -13.76
C GLU A 113 -1.94 5.72 -14.36
N GLU A 114 -0.64 5.93 -14.17
CA GLU A 114 0.42 5.02 -14.59
C GLU A 114 0.74 3.96 -13.53
N ALA A 115 0.27 4.16 -12.30
CA ALA A 115 0.55 3.28 -11.17
C ALA A 115 -0.59 2.27 -10.97
N GLU A 116 -0.61 1.23 -11.78
CA GLU A 116 -1.66 0.23 -11.80
C GLU A 116 -1.25 -1.08 -11.14
N LEU A 117 -2.17 -1.66 -10.38
CA LEU A 117 -2.09 -3.03 -9.92
C LEU A 117 -3.20 -3.87 -10.56
N TRP A 118 -2.86 -5.08 -10.98
CA TRP A 118 -3.77 -5.94 -11.71
C TRP A 118 -4.39 -7.00 -10.82
N ILE A 119 -5.70 -7.21 -10.97
CA ILE A 119 -6.50 -8.17 -10.22
C ILE A 119 -7.37 -8.99 -11.17
N GLY A 120 -7.77 -10.18 -10.75
CA GLY A 120 -8.66 -11.06 -11.48
C GLY A 120 -7.95 -12.03 -12.44
N GLN A 121 -8.74 -12.90 -13.04
CA GLN A 121 -8.35 -13.99 -13.94
C GLN A 121 -7.78 -13.49 -15.27
N GLU A 122 -7.16 -14.39 -16.05
CA GLU A 122 -6.55 -14.04 -17.34
C GLU A 122 -7.57 -13.42 -18.32
N ASN A 123 -8.79 -13.92 -18.34
CA ASN A 123 -9.85 -13.44 -19.22
C ASN A 123 -10.72 -12.31 -18.64
N ALA A 124 -10.52 -11.98 -17.37
CA ALA A 124 -11.28 -10.96 -16.66
C ALA A 124 -10.39 -10.26 -15.64
N ASN A 125 -9.27 -9.69 -16.10
CA ASN A 125 -8.39 -8.91 -15.26
C ASN A 125 -8.61 -7.42 -15.50
N TYR A 126 -8.40 -6.64 -14.43
CA TYR A 126 -8.59 -5.19 -14.42
C TYR A 126 -7.50 -4.53 -13.57
N GLY A 127 -7.14 -3.29 -13.93
CA GLY A 127 -6.17 -2.49 -13.19
C GLY A 127 -6.84 -1.65 -12.12
N LEU A 128 -6.24 -1.61 -10.94
CA LEU A 128 -6.60 -0.69 -9.86
C LEU A 128 -5.48 0.35 -9.73
N PHE A 129 -5.83 1.63 -9.76
CA PHE A 129 -4.86 2.71 -9.55
C PHE A 129 -4.36 2.75 -8.11
N VAL A 130 -3.06 2.89 -7.97
CA VAL A 130 -2.40 3.03 -6.66
C VAL A 130 -1.36 4.14 -6.72
N SER A 131 -1.14 4.81 -5.58
CA SER A 131 -0.11 5.83 -5.49
C SER A 131 1.29 5.21 -5.62
N PRO A 132 2.14 5.69 -6.53
CA PRO A 132 3.51 5.22 -6.60
C PRO A 132 4.29 5.67 -5.36
N ARG A 133 5.28 4.87 -4.96
CA ARG A 133 6.22 5.19 -3.87
C ARG A 133 7.66 5.08 -4.35
N PHE A 134 8.53 5.82 -3.69
CA PHE A 134 9.95 5.74 -3.96
C PHE A 134 10.61 4.66 -3.09
N ARG A 135 11.24 3.67 -3.73
CA ARG A 135 11.95 2.57 -3.06
C ARG A 135 13.08 2.05 -3.94
N ASN A 136 14.17 1.62 -3.32
CA ASN A 136 15.32 1.03 -4.02
C ASN A 136 15.87 1.90 -5.18
N GLY A 137 15.82 3.24 -5.00
CA GLY A 137 16.31 4.19 -6.00
C GLY A 137 15.41 4.40 -7.22
N GLY A 138 14.16 3.99 -7.18
CA GLY A 138 13.17 4.17 -8.26
C GLY A 138 11.75 4.31 -7.76
N TRP A 139 10.86 4.77 -8.64
CA TRP A 139 9.43 4.78 -8.41
C TRP A 139 8.83 3.40 -8.73
N GLU A 140 7.98 2.89 -7.87
CA GLU A 140 7.27 1.62 -8.05
C GLU A 140 5.83 1.73 -7.56
N ASN A 141 4.96 0.86 -8.07
CA ASN A 141 3.60 0.75 -7.60
C ASN A 141 3.56 0.31 -6.13
N ASP A 142 2.59 0.85 -5.39
CA ASP A 142 2.37 0.53 -3.98
C ASP A 142 1.66 -0.83 -3.82
N LYS A 143 2.25 -1.88 -4.34
CA LYS A 143 1.67 -3.22 -4.47
C LYS A 143 0.84 -3.61 -3.24
N SER A 144 1.20 -4.56 -2.45
CA SER A 144 0.45 -4.95 -1.25
C SER A 144 0.84 -4.14 0.00
N GLU A 145 1.53 -3.02 -0.13
CA GLU A 145 1.91 -2.23 1.03
C GLU A 145 0.82 -1.27 1.48
N ILE A 146 0.54 -1.31 2.77
CA ILE A 146 -0.45 -0.48 3.43
C ILE A 146 0.23 0.80 3.89
N ARG A 147 -0.36 1.95 3.54
CA ARG A 147 0.12 3.25 3.98
C ARG A 147 -0.92 3.94 4.85
N ALA A 148 -0.46 4.54 5.93
CA ALA A 148 -1.31 5.18 6.93
C ALA A 148 -1.98 6.49 6.47
N PHE A 149 -1.60 7.06 5.32
CA PHE A 149 -2.05 8.39 4.93
C PHE A 149 -3.36 8.45 4.14
N ASN A 150 -3.89 7.32 3.69
CA ASN A 150 -5.21 7.29 3.02
C ASN A 150 -6.03 6.09 3.46
N LYS A 151 -7.04 6.33 4.30
CA LYS A 151 -7.94 5.29 4.83
C LYS A 151 -8.84 4.65 3.76
N ALA A 152 -9.00 5.28 2.59
CA ALA A 152 -9.80 4.70 1.50
C ALA A 152 -9.07 3.61 0.72
N TYR A 153 -7.73 3.53 0.82
CA TYR A 153 -6.94 2.51 0.13
C TYR A 153 -7.39 1.10 0.49
N TRP A 154 -7.40 0.22 -0.51
CA TRP A 154 -7.79 -1.19 -0.38
C TRP A 154 -9.22 -1.42 0.14
N THR A 155 -10.10 -0.43 -0.02
CA THR A 155 -11.51 -0.51 0.33
C THR A 155 -12.40 -0.40 -0.91
N ILE A 156 -13.68 -0.71 -0.76
CA ILE A 156 -14.67 -0.47 -1.81
C ILE A 156 -14.67 0.99 -2.23
N GLY A 157 -14.56 1.94 -1.29
CA GLY A 157 -14.45 3.38 -1.57
C GLY A 157 -13.25 3.74 -2.47
N HIS A 158 -12.15 2.99 -2.39
CA HIS A 158 -11.02 3.14 -3.31
C HIS A 158 -11.45 2.85 -4.75
N VAL A 159 -12.04 1.69 -5.00
CA VAL A 159 -12.52 1.30 -6.34
C VAL A 159 -13.61 2.26 -6.84
N MET A 160 -14.54 2.67 -5.97
CA MET A 160 -15.58 3.64 -6.32
C MET A 160 -15.02 4.98 -6.76
N THR A 161 -13.93 5.42 -6.14
CA THR A 161 -13.27 6.69 -6.44
C THR A 161 -12.48 6.63 -7.74
N THR A 162 -11.63 5.61 -7.88
CA THR A 162 -10.70 5.50 -9.02
C THR A 162 -11.34 4.82 -10.24
N GLY A 163 -12.25 3.87 -10.02
CA GLY A 163 -12.67 2.91 -11.03
C GLY A 163 -11.63 1.81 -11.26
N LEU A 164 -11.84 1.02 -12.30
CA LEU A 164 -10.91 -0.03 -12.74
C LEU A 164 -10.49 0.17 -14.20
N VAL A 165 -9.21 0.02 -14.47
CA VAL A 165 -8.63 0.14 -15.83
C VAL A 165 -8.94 -1.12 -16.64
N ILE A 166 -9.39 -0.94 -17.88
CA ILE A 166 -9.63 -2.03 -18.82
C ILE A 166 -8.33 -2.35 -19.54
N PRO A 167 -7.82 -3.60 -19.51
CA PRO A 167 -6.56 -3.97 -20.14
C PRO A 167 -6.51 -3.59 -21.63
N GLY A 168 -5.41 -2.99 -22.06
CA GLY A 168 -5.18 -2.61 -23.44
C GLY A 168 -6.12 -1.54 -24.01
N LYS A 169 -6.83 -0.82 -23.14
CA LYS A 169 -7.68 0.31 -23.51
C LYS A 169 -7.43 1.46 -22.53
N ASP A 170 -7.29 2.67 -23.05
CA ASP A 170 -7.23 3.91 -22.25
C ASP A 170 -8.63 4.24 -21.73
N LYS A 171 -9.24 3.30 -21.02
CA LYS A 171 -10.60 3.42 -20.49
C LYS A 171 -10.67 2.91 -19.08
N ILE A 172 -11.29 3.73 -18.23
CA ILE A 172 -11.59 3.40 -16.85
C ILE A 172 -13.07 2.98 -16.78
N PHE A 173 -13.33 1.83 -16.18
CA PHE A 173 -14.67 1.39 -15.84
C PHE A 173 -15.06 1.99 -14.49
N LYS A 174 -16.01 2.91 -14.48
CA LYS A 174 -16.56 3.55 -13.29
C LYS A 174 -17.84 2.83 -12.87
N PHE A 175 -18.04 2.72 -11.56
CA PHE A 175 -19.24 2.15 -10.97
C PHE A 175 -20.18 3.28 -10.53
N SER A 176 -21.49 3.14 -10.77
CA SER A 176 -22.50 4.10 -10.33
C SER A 176 -22.74 4.06 -8.83
N ASP A 177 -22.64 2.86 -8.27
CA ASP A 177 -22.91 2.56 -6.86
C ASP A 177 -22.20 1.27 -6.46
N THR A 178 -22.21 0.99 -5.15
CA THR A 178 -21.60 -0.22 -4.59
C THR A 178 -22.23 -1.51 -5.13
N GLU A 179 -23.52 -1.53 -5.38
CA GLU A 179 -24.18 -2.73 -5.89
C GLU A 179 -23.67 -3.10 -7.29
N GLN A 180 -23.47 -2.13 -8.16
CA GLN A 180 -22.87 -2.37 -9.47
C GLN A 180 -21.45 -2.94 -9.35
N TYR A 181 -20.66 -2.46 -8.39
CA TYR A 181 -19.33 -3.04 -8.11
C TYR A 181 -19.46 -4.49 -7.61
N LEU A 182 -20.36 -4.79 -6.67
CA LEU A 182 -20.52 -6.14 -6.13
C LEU A 182 -20.96 -7.14 -7.19
N LEU A 183 -21.89 -6.77 -8.06
CA LEU A 183 -22.29 -7.59 -9.20
C LEU A 183 -21.10 -7.83 -10.16
N PHE A 184 -20.35 -6.78 -10.46
CA PHE A 184 -19.15 -6.90 -11.29
C PHE A 184 -18.09 -7.80 -10.64
N PHE A 185 -17.86 -7.64 -9.34
CA PHE A 185 -16.91 -8.44 -8.58
C PHE A 185 -17.29 -9.93 -8.64
N GLN A 186 -18.52 -10.27 -8.31
CA GLN A 186 -18.96 -11.65 -8.28
C GLN A 186 -19.07 -12.27 -9.68
N ASP A 187 -19.76 -11.59 -10.61
CA ASP A 187 -20.12 -12.16 -11.91
C ASP A 187 -19.09 -11.93 -13.01
N THR A 188 -18.12 -11.06 -12.81
CA THR A 188 -17.05 -10.82 -13.79
C THR A 188 -15.69 -11.22 -13.25
N LEU A 189 -15.24 -10.66 -12.12
CA LEU A 189 -13.90 -10.94 -11.62
C LEU A 189 -13.77 -12.38 -11.11
N VAL A 190 -14.69 -12.83 -10.24
CA VAL A 190 -14.56 -14.14 -9.60
C VAL A 190 -15.14 -15.27 -10.46
N ARG A 191 -16.25 -15.06 -11.13
CA ARG A 191 -16.90 -16.11 -11.94
C ARG A 191 -15.98 -16.72 -13.01
N ASN A 192 -15.03 -15.93 -13.52
CA ASN A 192 -14.07 -16.38 -14.52
C ASN A 192 -13.03 -17.39 -13.99
N SER A 193 -12.93 -17.59 -12.68
CA SER A 193 -12.11 -18.67 -12.11
C SER A 193 -12.68 -20.05 -12.42
N GLY A 194 -14.00 -20.14 -12.64
CA GLY A 194 -14.72 -21.39 -12.81
C GLY A 194 -14.86 -22.21 -11.53
N SER A 195 -14.36 -21.71 -10.41
CA SER A 195 -14.45 -22.36 -9.10
C SER A 195 -15.78 -22.06 -8.43
N LYS A 196 -16.51 -23.14 -8.07
CA LYS A 196 -17.74 -23.04 -7.30
C LYS A 196 -17.50 -22.39 -5.93
N TYR A 197 -16.41 -22.78 -5.26
CA TYR A 197 -16.08 -22.32 -3.91
C TYR A 197 -15.72 -20.83 -3.90
N GLU A 198 -14.93 -20.37 -4.85
CA GLU A 198 -14.63 -18.94 -4.98
C GLU A 198 -15.90 -18.13 -5.23
N TYR A 199 -16.80 -18.62 -6.09
CA TYR A 199 -18.06 -17.94 -6.37
C TYR A 199 -18.98 -17.86 -5.15
N GLU A 200 -19.05 -18.91 -4.32
CA GLU A 200 -19.81 -18.91 -3.07
C GLU A 200 -19.20 -17.94 -2.03
N ILE A 201 -17.88 -17.95 -1.85
CA ILE A 201 -17.19 -17.00 -0.97
C ILE A 201 -17.40 -15.55 -1.44
N ALA A 202 -17.35 -15.30 -2.75
CA ALA A 202 -17.65 -13.98 -3.30
C ALA A 202 -19.10 -13.55 -3.00
N GLY A 203 -20.06 -14.47 -3.06
CA GLY A 203 -21.44 -14.22 -2.66
C GLY A 203 -21.56 -13.82 -1.20
N HIS A 204 -20.90 -14.54 -0.30
CA HIS A 204 -20.88 -14.22 1.14
C HIS A 204 -20.23 -12.85 1.42
N TYR A 205 -19.17 -12.52 0.68
CA TYR A 205 -18.57 -11.19 0.76
C TYR A 205 -19.52 -10.09 0.32
N CYS A 206 -20.23 -10.28 -0.79
CA CYS A 206 -21.25 -9.33 -1.26
C CYS A 206 -22.36 -9.12 -0.22
N ASP A 207 -22.84 -10.20 0.41
CA ASP A 207 -23.85 -10.13 1.45
C ASP A 207 -23.32 -9.44 2.72
N TYR A 208 -22.07 -9.70 3.10
CA TYR A 208 -21.41 -9.02 4.20
C TYR A 208 -21.33 -7.51 3.96
N VAL A 209 -20.92 -7.09 2.76
CA VAL A 209 -20.81 -5.67 2.39
C VAL A 209 -22.18 -4.97 2.43
N ARG A 210 -23.22 -5.61 1.90
CA ARG A 210 -24.60 -5.06 1.92
C ARG A 210 -25.16 -4.83 3.31
N GLN A 211 -24.67 -5.56 4.31
CA GLN A 211 -25.10 -5.44 5.70
C GLN A 211 -24.37 -4.33 6.46
N GLN A 212 -23.30 -3.74 5.89
CA GLN A 212 -22.56 -2.68 6.55
C GLN A 212 -23.28 -1.34 6.47
N ALA A 213 -23.19 -0.55 7.53
CA ALA A 213 -23.74 0.81 7.58
C ALA A 213 -23.11 1.75 6.53
N ASP A 214 -21.82 1.59 6.29
CA ASP A 214 -21.07 2.26 5.22
C ASP A 214 -20.26 1.23 4.42
N PRO A 215 -20.77 0.75 3.30
CA PRO A 215 -20.05 -0.19 2.45
C PRO A 215 -18.72 0.33 1.91
N SER A 216 -18.54 1.65 1.81
CA SER A 216 -17.35 2.24 1.20
C SER A 216 -16.08 2.01 2.02
N VAL A 217 -16.20 1.80 3.32
CA VAL A 217 -15.05 1.56 4.21
C VAL A 217 -14.63 0.09 4.30
N VAL A 218 -15.40 -0.82 3.73
CA VAL A 218 -15.10 -2.26 3.78
C VAL A 218 -13.84 -2.57 2.96
N PRO A 219 -12.85 -3.28 3.54
CA PRO A 219 -11.68 -3.76 2.80
C PRO A 219 -12.07 -4.64 1.62
N LEU A 220 -11.30 -4.56 0.54
CA LEU A 220 -11.50 -5.38 -0.65
C LEU A 220 -11.15 -6.84 -0.37
N LEU A 221 -12.00 -7.76 -0.81
CA LEU A 221 -11.62 -9.12 -1.08
C LEU A 221 -11.08 -9.18 -2.51
N ILE A 222 -9.77 -9.32 -2.66
CA ILE A 222 -9.07 -9.12 -3.93
C ILE A 222 -8.85 -10.48 -4.60
N PRO A 223 -9.49 -10.78 -5.74
CA PRO A 223 -9.27 -12.03 -6.45
C PRO A 223 -7.97 -11.97 -7.25
N GLU A 224 -7.19 -13.03 -7.22
CA GLU A 224 -6.01 -13.23 -8.08
C GLU A 224 -5.07 -12.02 -8.21
N PHE A 225 -4.59 -11.51 -7.09
CA PHE A 225 -3.71 -10.35 -7.10
C PHE A 225 -2.42 -10.61 -7.89
N ARG A 226 -2.12 -9.75 -8.87
CA ARG A 226 -1.02 -9.92 -9.82
C ARG A 226 0.20 -9.10 -9.46
N TYR A 227 0.96 -9.54 -8.46
CA TYR A 227 2.20 -8.88 -8.03
C TYR A 227 3.24 -8.69 -9.14
N ALA A 228 3.29 -9.62 -10.09
CA ALA A 228 4.27 -9.60 -11.17
C ALA A 228 3.78 -8.86 -12.43
N GLY A 229 2.65 -8.18 -12.35
CA GLY A 229 2.04 -7.46 -13.48
C GLY A 229 1.18 -8.33 -14.38
N LEU A 230 0.64 -7.70 -15.45
CA LEU A 230 -0.33 -8.30 -16.34
C LEU A 230 0.25 -9.41 -17.24
N GLU A 231 1.46 -9.20 -17.72
CA GLU A 231 2.04 -10.02 -18.81
C GLU A 231 2.63 -11.36 -18.36
N LYS A 232 2.91 -11.53 -17.08
CA LYS A 232 3.49 -12.78 -16.57
C LYS A 232 2.44 -13.86 -16.42
N LYS A 233 2.37 -14.72 -17.42
CA LYS A 233 1.61 -15.98 -17.40
C LYS A 233 2.26 -16.98 -16.43
N HIS A 234 1.45 -17.88 -15.85
CA HIS A 234 1.91 -18.99 -15.00
C HIS A 234 2.62 -18.60 -13.67
N VAL A 235 2.48 -17.37 -13.21
CA VAL A 235 2.90 -17.00 -11.87
C VAL A 235 1.82 -17.44 -10.88
N TYR A 236 2.24 -18.10 -9.81
CA TYR A 236 1.34 -18.51 -8.73
C TYR A 236 0.66 -17.28 -8.10
N ARG A 237 -0.65 -17.36 -7.92
CA ARG A 237 -1.47 -16.35 -7.26
C ARG A 237 -2.39 -17.04 -6.27
N LEU A 238 -2.74 -16.34 -5.24
CA LEU A 238 -3.74 -16.78 -4.29
C LEU A 238 -5.14 -16.51 -4.83
N ASP A 239 -6.10 -17.38 -4.53
CA ASP A 239 -7.48 -17.20 -4.97
C ASP A 239 -8.06 -15.88 -4.49
N PHE A 240 -7.80 -15.55 -3.22
CA PHE A 240 -8.15 -14.26 -2.64
C PHE A 240 -7.05 -13.66 -1.79
N LEU A 241 -7.06 -12.34 -1.66
CA LEU A 241 -6.20 -11.57 -0.77
C LEU A 241 -7.04 -10.48 -0.08
N VAL A 242 -6.86 -10.30 1.21
CA VAL A 242 -7.31 -9.13 1.96
C VAL A 242 -6.10 -8.30 2.37
N ILE A 243 -6.15 -7.01 2.06
CA ILE A 243 -5.23 -6.00 2.56
C ILE A 243 -6.07 -5.02 3.38
N ASN A 244 -6.01 -5.15 4.70
CA ASN A 244 -6.82 -4.30 5.59
C ASN A 244 -6.07 -3.02 5.95
N PRO A 245 -6.51 -1.83 5.50
CA PRO A 245 -5.83 -0.57 5.77
C PRO A 245 -5.96 -0.07 7.21
N TYR A 246 -6.82 -0.69 8.01
CA TYR A 246 -7.08 -0.28 9.39
C TYR A 246 -6.23 -1.07 10.39
N THR A 247 -6.08 -2.37 10.16
CA THR A 247 -5.32 -3.28 11.03
C THR A 247 -3.89 -3.53 10.52
N LEU A 248 -3.62 -3.15 9.27
CA LEU A 248 -2.38 -3.37 8.55
C LEU A 248 -2.10 -4.86 8.24
N ASP A 249 -3.11 -5.71 8.34
CA ASP A 249 -2.98 -7.13 8.04
C ASP A 249 -3.02 -7.40 6.53
N LYS A 250 -2.24 -8.37 6.10
CA LYS A 250 -2.24 -8.92 4.74
C LYS A 250 -2.39 -10.43 4.82
N VAL A 251 -3.54 -10.93 4.43
CA VAL A 251 -3.86 -12.36 4.50
C VAL A 251 -4.39 -12.84 3.16
N GLY A 252 -3.79 -13.88 2.65
CA GLY A 252 -4.22 -14.54 1.44
C GLY A 252 -4.92 -15.87 1.72
N PHE A 253 -5.81 -16.24 0.83
CA PHE A 253 -6.63 -17.44 0.92
C PHE A 253 -6.44 -18.30 -0.32
N GLU A 254 -6.21 -19.57 -0.11
CA GLU A 254 -6.13 -20.60 -1.15
C GLU A 254 -7.20 -21.65 -0.89
N LEU A 255 -8.14 -21.76 -1.81
CA LEU A 255 -9.20 -22.76 -1.78
C LEU A 255 -8.76 -23.95 -2.62
N SER A 256 -8.06 -24.89 -1.98
CA SER A 256 -7.42 -26.05 -2.64
C SER A 256 -8.14 -27.36 -2.33
N PRO A 257 -9.31 -27.61 -2.94
CA PRO A 257 -9.99 -28.89 -2.74
C PRO A 257 -9.14 -30.04 -3.30
N TRP A 258 -8.89 -31.04 -2.50
CA TRP A 258 -8.17 -32.26 -2.91
C TRP A 258 -8.79 -32.93 -4.14
N SER A 259 -10.10 -32.77 -4.31
CA SER A 259 -10.87 -33.26 -5.43
C SER A 259 -10.46 -32.66 -6.78
N THR A 260 -9.87 -31.46 -6.80
CA THR A 260 -9.44 -30.78 -8.02
C THR A 260 -7.94 -30.66 -8.17
N HIS A 261 -7.19 -30.36 -7.10
CA HIS A 261 -5.76 -30.11 -7.14
C HIS A 261 -4.90 -31.28 -6.62
N GLY A 262 -5.41 -32.04 -5.68
CA GLY A 262 -4.75 -33.26 -5.16
C GLY A 262 -5.09 -34.52 -5.95
N TYR A 263 -5.98 -34.43 -6.95
CA TYR A 263 -6.43 -35.59 -7.68
C TYR A 263 -5.27 -36.19 -8.47
N LEU A 264 -4.87 -37.38 -8.01
CA LEU A 264 -3.90 -38.20 -8.71
C LEU A 264 -4.59 -38.75 -9.96
N SER A 265 -4.66 -37.95 -11.02
CA SER A 265 -5.13 -38.43 -12.31
C SER A 265 -4.27 -39.63 -12.75
N LYS A 266 -4.89 -40.76 -13.06
CA LYS A 266 -4.22 -42.02 -13.46
C LYS A 266 -3.70 -42.87 -12.29
N ILE A 267 -4.43 -42.97 -11.19
CA ILE A 267 -4.12 -43.94 -10.09
C ILE A 267 -4.52 -45.36 -10.43
N GLY A 268 -5.25 -45.61 -11.52
CA GLY A 268 -5.58 -46.95 -11.96
C GLY A 268 -4.32 -47.82 -12.17
N GLY A 269 -4.19 -48.93 -11.42
CA GLY A 269 -3.04 -49.84 -11.49
C GLY A 269 -1.83 -49.47 -10.62
N LEU A 270 -1.90 -48.41 -9.82
CA LEU A 270 -0.84 -48.07 -8.87
C LEU A 270 -1.04 -48.73 -7.51
N THR A 271 0.08 -49.08 -6.86
CA THR A 271 0.05 -49.58 -5.47
C THR A 271 -0.26 -48.41 -4.50
N GLN A 272 -0.87 -48.73 -3.35
CA GLN A 272 -1.14 -47.76 -2.28
C GLN A 272 0.11 -46.96 -1.86
N LYS A 273 1.27 -47.65 -1.80
CA LYS A 273 2.55 -47.02 -1.50
C LYS A 273 2.87 -45.90 -2.52
N LYS A 274 2.72 -46.18 -3.81
CA LYS A 274 2.98 -45.21 -4.90
C LYS A 274 2.01 -44.02 -4.86
N ILE A 275 0.75 -44.30 -4.54
CA ILE A 275 -0.28 -43.24 -4.36
C ILE A 275 0.11 -42.32 -3.20
N ASN A 276 0.53 -42.87 -2.06
CA ASN A 276 0.95 -42.11 -0.88
C ASN A 276 2.21 -41.27 -1.17
N GLU A 277 3.20 -41.84 -1.89
CA GLU A 277 4.39 -41.07 -2.33
C GLU A 277 4.02 -39.88 -3.22
N MET A 278 3.16 -40.09 -4.21
CA MET A 278 2.70 -39.03 -5.10
C MET A 278 1.92 -37.94 -4.35
N ALA A 279 1.09 -38.33 -3.38
CA ALA A 279 0.34 -37.35 -2.55
C ALA A 279 1.32 -36.50 -1.69
N ALA A 280 2.32 -37.16 -1.07
CA ALA A 280 3.35 -36.46 -0.31
C ALA A 280 4.18 -35.49 -1.16
N ASP A 281 4.54 -35.89 -2.38
CA ASP A 281 5.27 -35.02 -3.31
C ASP A 281 4.44 -33.82 -3.77
N ASN A 282 3.15 -34.04 -4.02
CA ASN A 282 2.24 -32.93 -4.37
C ASN A 282 2.12 -31.94 -3.21
N PHE A 283 1.86 -32.43 -2.00
CA PHE A 283 1.79 -31.62 -0.80
C PHE A 283 3.08 -30.81 -0.57
N ALA A 284 4.24 -31.46 -0.70
CA ALA A 284 5.54 -30.79 -0.52
C ALA A 284 5.75 -29.67 -1.55
N ARG A 285 5.30 -29.86 -2.80
CA ARG A 285 5.35 -28.82 -3.84
C ARG A 285 4.46 -27.62 -3.53
N GLU A 286 3.21 -27.86 -3.10
CA GLU A 286 2.29 -26.80 -2.72
C GLU A 286 2.85 -26.01 -1.51
N MET A 287 3.29 -26.68 -0.46
CA MET A 287 3.92 -26.03 0.69
C MET A 287 5.17 -25.22 0.34
N LYS A 288 5.91 -25.63 -0.68
CA LYS A 288 7.05 -24.86 -1.20
C LYS A 288 6.60 -23.58 -1.88
N LYS A 289 5.53 -23.62 -2.68
CA LYS A 289 4.95 -22.44 -3.33
C LYS A 289 4.47 -21.42 -2.28
N HIS A 290 3.69 -21.84 -1.30
CA HIS A 290 3.18 -20.96 -0.25
C HIS A 290 4.30 -20.30 0.56
N ARG A 291 5.33 -21.05 0.93
CA ARG A 291 6.51 -20.49 1.61
C ARG A 291 7.29 -19.51 0.75
N ALA A 292 7.41 -19.77 -0.54
CA ALA A 292 8.06 -18.84 -1.48
C ALA A 292 7.25 -17.55 -1.61
N TYR A 293 5.94 -17.66 -1.75
CA TYR A 293 5.02 -16.53 -1.84
C TYR A 293 5.07 -15.66 -0.57
N PHE A 294 5.04 -16.28 0.62
CA PHE A 294 5.20 -15.55 1.88
C PHE A 294 6.52 -14.78 1.96
N LYS A 295 7.64 -15.45 1.58
CA LYS A 295 8.95 -14.79 1.61
C LYS A 295 9.07 -13.63 0.63
N GLU A 296 8.44 -13.73 -0.52
CA GLU A 296 8.50 -12.71 -1.57
C GLU A 296 7.57 -11.52 -1.30
N HIS A 297 6.35 -11.78 -0.82
CA HIS A 297 5.29 -10.78 -0.73
C HIS A 297 4.90 -10.40 0.70
N SER A 298 5.43 -11.10 1.72
CA SER A 298 5.06 -10.91 3.13
C SER A 298 3.54 -11.06 3.37
N VAL A 299 2.91 -12.02 2.69
CA VAL A 299 1.48 -12.32 2.80
C VAL A 299 1.32 -13.69 3.44
N MET A 300 0.66 -13.74 4.60
CA MET A 300 0.28 -15.00 5.24
C MET A 300 -0.77 -15.69 4.39
N CYS A 301 -0.56 -16.96 4.05
CA CYS A 301 -1.50 -17.74 3.26
C CYS A 301 -2.22 -18.76 4.15
N LEU A 302 -3.54 -18.70 4.15
CA LEU A 302 -4.43 -19.70 4.75
C LEU A 302 -4.94 -20.63 3.65
N ILE A 303 -4.86 -21.92 3.89
CA ILE A 303 -5.20 -22.95 2.91
C ILE A 303 -6.37 -23.76 3.42
N TYR A 304 -7.42 -23.85 2.63
CA TYR A 304 -8.65 -24.56 2.95
C TYR A 304 -8.85 -25.73 2.00
N THR A 305 -9.21 -26.87 2.57
CA THR A 305 -9.38 -28.13 1.86
C THR A 305 -10.86 -28.54 1.77
N ASP A 306 -11.15 -29.70 1.15
CA ASP A 306 -12.53 -30.18 0.95
C ASP A 306 -13.36 -30.22 2.24
N ASP A 307 -12.76 -30.47 3.40
CA ASP A 307 -13.49 -30.51 4.67
C ASP A 307 -13.93 -29.12 5.11
N ASP A 308 -13.09 -28.12 4.94
CA ASP A 308 -13.38 -26.73 5.25
C ASP A 308 -14.40 -26.14 4.27
N LEU A 309 -14.28 -26.53 3.01
CA LEU A 309 -15.10 -26.05 1.91
C LEU A 309 -16.51 -26.66 1.84
N LYS A 310 -16.86 -27.59 2.75
CA LYS A 310 -18.22 -28.12 2.86
C LYS A 310 -19.22 -27.07 3.32
N ASP A 311 -18.75 -26.10 4.11
CA ASP A 311 -19.55 -24.99 4.62
C ASP A 311 -18.83 -23.67 4.37
N THR A 312 -18.92 -23.16 3.14
CA THR A 312 -18.29 -21.91 2.72
C THR A 312 -18.81 -20.70 3.48
N LYS A 313 -20.05 -20.77 4.00
CA LYS A 313 -20.61 -19.69 4.82
C LYS A 313 -19.93 -19.61 6.18
N LYS A 314 -19.79 -20.74 6.84
CA LYS A 314 -19.06 -20.84 8.10
C LYS A 314 -17.61 -20.38 7.94
N LEU A 315 -16.94 -20.87 6.90
CA LEU A 315 -15.58 -20.47 6.56
C LEU A 315 -15.48 -18.94 6.40
N PHE A 316 -16.39 -18.35 5.65
CA PHE A 316 -16.40 -16.91 5.45
C PHE A 316 -16.59 -16.16 6.76
N ASP A 317 -17.57 -16.54 7.59
CA ASP A 317 -17.92 -15.86 8.82
C ASP A 317 -16.84 -15.96 9.91
N GLU A 318 -16.17 -17.11 10.01
CA GLU A 318 -15.18 -17.36 11.05
C GLU A 318 -13.76 -16.91 10.66
N GLU A 319 -13.39 -16.96 9.37
CA GLU A 319 -12.00 -16.78 8.94
C GLU A 319 -11.78 -15.52 8.08
N ILE A 320 -12.75 -15.16 7.20
CA ILE A 320 -12.58 -14.05 6.26
C ILE A 320 -13.21 -12.76 6.82
N ALA A 321 -14.45 -12.81 7.28
CA ALA A 321 -15.18 -11.64 7.74
C ALA A 321 -14.48 -10.88 8.88
N PRO A 322 -13.83 -11.52 9.87
CA PRO A 322 -13.06 -10.82 10.88
C PRO A 322 -11.92 -9.96 10.33
N LEU A 323 -11.32 -10.38 9.21
CA LEU A 323 -10.23 -9.64 8.54
C LEU A 323 -10.73 -8.45 7.72
N LEU A 324 -12.04 -8.35 7.48
CA LEU A 324 -12.69 -7.22 6.80
C LEU A 324 -13.16 -6.15 7.79
N SER A 325 -12.96 -6.36 9.09
CA SER A 325 -13.34 -5.40 10.13
C SER A 325 -12.36 -4.23 10.18
N PRO A 326 -12.82 -2.99 10.44
CA PRO A 326 -11.95 -1.88 10.75
C PRO A 326 -11.30 -1.98 12.14
N GLU A 327 -11.76 -2.91 12.97
CA GLU A 327 -11.25 -3.13 14.32
C GLU A 327 -10.46 -4.43 14.39
N ARG A 328 -9.33 -4.40 15.11
CA ARG A 328 -8.57 -5.62 15.39
C ARG A 328 -9.33 -6.56 16.30
N THR A 329 -9.26 -7.85 16.04
CA THR A 329 -9.80 -8.86 16.95
C THR A 329 -9.06 -8.83 18.28
N GLN A 330 -9.73 -9.28 19.39
CA GLN A 330 -9.08 -9.33 20.71
C GLN A 330 -7.80 -10.17 20.71
N VAL A 331 -7.72 -11.22 19.88
CA VAL A 331 -6.51 -12.05 19.74
C VAL A 331 -5.36 -11.23 19.15
N GLN A 332 -5.62 -10.46 18.09
CA GLN A 332 -4.62 -9.60 17.46
C GLN A 332 -4.14 -8.51 18.42
N LEU A 333 -5.07 -7.89 19.18
CA LEU A 333 -4.72 -6.94 20.25
C LEU A 333 -3.83 -7.55 21.33
N SER A 334 -4.10 -8.79 21.73
CA SER A 334 -3.28 -9.50 22.72
C SER A 334 -1.86 -9.77 22.22
N PHE A 335 -1.70 -10.15 20.96
CA PHE A 335 -0.38 -10.30 20.35
C PHE A 335 0.36 -8.98 20.25
N GLN A 336 -0.30 -7.91 19.85
CA GLN A 336 0.30 -6.58 19.77
C GLN A 336 0.75 -6.08 21.15
N ILE A 337 -0.06 -6.26 22.20
CA ILE A 337 0.30 -5.89 23.58
C ILE A 337 1.53 -6.68 24.03
N MET A 338 1.63 -7.95 23.66
CA MET A 338 2.80 -8.78 23.97
C MET A 338 4.05 -8.28 23.24
N GLU A 339 3.94 -7.98 21.94
CA GLU A 339 5.04 -7.42 21.15
C GLU A 339 5.52 -6.08 21.73
N GLU A 340 4.61 -5.15 21.99
CA GLU A 340 4.92 -3.84 22.59
C GLU A 340 5.57 -3.98 23.98
N PHE A 341 5.17 -4.98 24.76
CA PHE A 341 5.74 -5.25 26.08
C PHE A 341 7.18 -5.77 26.02
N PHE A 342 7.53 -6.56 24.99
CA PHE A 342 8.87 -7.14 24.84
C PHE A 342 9.82 -6.30 24.00
N GLU A 343 9.33 -5.31 23.22
CA GLU A 343 10.14 -4.36 22.47
C GLU A 343 10.51 -3.08 23.25
N GLY A 344 9.91 -2.84 24.42
CA GLY A 344 10.21 -1.75 25.34
C GLY A 344 11.25 -2.17 26.39
#